data_e9ba90baf48ac24ba55ffac4da7fbc0a
#
_entry.id   e9ba90baf48ac24ba55ffac4da7fbc0a
#
_cell.length_a   1.000
_cell.length_b   1.000
_cell.length_c   1.000
_cell.angle_alpha   90.00
_cell.angle_beta   90.00
_cell.angle_gamma   90.00
#
_symmetry.space_group_name_H-M   'P 1'
#
loop_
_entity.id
_entity.type
_entity.pdbx_description
1 polymer ?
#
loop_
_entity_poly.entity_id
_entity_poly.type
_entity_poly.pdbx_seq_one_letter_code
_entity_poly.pdbx_strand_id
1 'polypeptide(L)'
;MRVPVLITMLCCTPSFAQEALPAPTEFQYPLAVVAQSDGVVFVADRNLPGIWKIENGQKSVYFLASKKFRTPLNAVRCLAIDHQGKLLAGDSSTREVYRFDDAGLPQPLTKGWIGIPMALAVASDGTIYTADLELHRIWKMPAEGAAEPTEFAVINSPRGLTLDPDGNLWVLSTSSKDGQIQKVLPDGKIESVIKDHPFNLPHNIVRLDDGTMFVTDNYEHCVWKVSSDGKPEKFVSGAPLDRPVGLCRSGENLLVADPHIRTIFLLAPDKTLTVLVSSPVDPVATAAPVPEAGTPPTAPAK
;
A
#
# COMPACT_ATOMS: atom_id res chain seq x y z
N MET A 1 63.03 -9.77 -47.68
CA MET A 1 61.95 -9.01 -47.05
C MET A 1 60.77 -9.94 -46.96
N ARG A 2 60.37 -10.32 -45.72
CA ARG A 2 59.16 -11.13 -45.48
C ARG A 2 58.12 -10.21 -44.86
N VAL A 3 56.97 -10.08 -45.53
CA VAL A 3 55.83 -9.29 -45.04
C VAL A 3 54.98 -10.17 -44.15
N PRO A 4 54.64 -9.79 -42.91
CA PRO A 4 53.74 -10.55 -42.10
C PRO A 4 52.28 -10.30 -42.51
N VAL A 5 51.53 -11.38 -42.77
CA VAL A 5 50.08 -11.34 -42.97
C VAL A 5 49.41 -11.29 -41.59
N LEU A 6 48.71 -10.21 -41.31
CA LEU A 6 47.91 -10.03 -40.10
C LEU A 6 46.52 -10.67 -40.35
N ILE A 7 46.24 -11.77 -39.72
CA ILE A 7 44.90 -12.40 -39.73
C ILE A 7 44.08 -11.78 -38.62
N THR A 8 43.11 -10.92 -38.97
CA THR A 8 42.13 -10.37 -38.03
C THR A 8 41.02 -11.40 -37.84
N MET A 9 41.02 -12.08 -36.70
CA MET A 9 39.87 -12.90 -36.27
C MET A 9 38.72 -12.00 -35.85
N LEU A 10 37.64 -11.97 -36.65
CA LEU A 10 36.36 -11.40 -36.27
C LEU A 10 35.69 -12.37 -35.28
N CYS A 11 35.69 -12.00 -34.01
CA CYS A 11 34.97 -12.71 -32.96
C CYS A 11 33.49 -12.28 -33.03
N CYS A 12 32.64 -13.00 -33.76
CA CYS A 12 31.19 -12.87 -33.69
C CYS A 12 30.71 -13.46 -32.35
N THR A 13 30.50 -12.63 -31.35
CA THR A 13 29.72 -13.00 -30.16
C THR A 13 28.25 -13.05 -30.52
N PRO A 14 27.52 -14.17 -30.37
CA PRO A 14 26.09 -14.16 -30.54
C PRO A 14 25.47 -13.28 -29.43
N SER A 15 24.93 -12.14 -29.81
CA SER A 15 24.06 -11.34 -28.95
C SER A 15 22.72 -12.11 -28.81
N PHE A 16 22.59 -12.87 -27.73
CA PHE A 16 21.26 -13.34 -27.31
C PHE A 16 20.46 -12.11 -26.86
N ALA A 17 19.68 -11.56 -27.76
CA ALA A 17 18.61 -10.64 -27.37
C ALA A 17 17.67 -11.43 -26.46
N GLN A 18 17.73 -11.17 -25.16
CA GLN A 18 16.78 -11.71 -24.20
C GLN A 18 15.43 -11.08 -24.58
N GLU A 19 14.52 -11.87 -25.12
CA GLU A 19 13.15 -11.42 -25.39
C GLU A 19 12.59 -10.85 -24.09
N ALA A 20 12.22 -9.58 -24.12
CA ALA A 20 11.56 -8.94 -22.99
C ALA A 20 10.24 -9.68 -22.76
N LEU A 21 10.05 -10.22 -21.57
CA LEU A 21 8.77 -10.82 -21.20
C LEU A 21 7.64 -9.79 -21.43
N PRO A 22 6.49 -10.22 -21.95
CA PRO A 22 5.37 -9.30 -22.16
C PRO A 22 5.00 -8.62 -20.83
N ALA A 23 4.62 -7.34 -20.93
CA ALA A 23 4.18 -6.59 -19.75
C ALA A 23 2.96 -7.31 -19.12
N PRO A 24 2.90 -7.39 -17.79
CA PRO A 24 1.75 -7.98 -17.12
C PRO A 24 0.47 -7.21 -17.47
N THR A 25 -0.63 -7.93 -17.62
CA THR A 25 -1.94 -7.38 -17.97
C THR A 25 -2.93 -7.46 -16.80
N GLU A 26 -2.59 -8.24 -15.76
CA GLU A 26 -3.48 -8.55 -14.65
C GLU A 26 -2.87 -8.21 -13.30
N PHE A 27 -3.72 -7.70 -12.40
CA PHE A 27 -3.35 -7.56 -10.99
C PHE A 27 -2.91 -8.90 -10.41
N GLN A 28 -1.88 -8.85 -9.59
CA GLN A 28 -1.39 -10.02 -8.85
C GLN A 28 -1.79 -9.94 -7.37
N TYR A 29 -1.61 -8.79 -6.74
CA TYR A 29 -1.99 -8.55 -5.35
C TYR A 29 -2.09 -7.03 -5.11
N PRO A 30 -3.17 -6.36 -5.58
CA PRO A 30 -3.35 -4.91 -5.45
C PRO A 30 -3.53 -4.53 -3.98
N LEU A 31 -2.54 -3.85 -3.40
CA LEU A 31 -2.43 -3.63 -1.95
C LEU A 31 -2.83 -2.22 -1.52
N ALA A 32 -2.44 -1.20 -2.26
CA ALA A 32 -2.73 0.19 -1.95
C ALA A 32 -3.32 0.89 -3.17
N VAL A 33 -4.19 1.85 -2.92
CA VAL A 33 -4.88 2.61 -3.96
C VAL A 33 -4.87 4.09 -3.59
N VAL A 34 -4.70 4.96 -4.60
CA VAL A 34 -4.83 6.41 -4.44
C VAL A 34 -5.43 7.00 -5.72
N ALA A 35 -6.28 8.01 -5.57
CA ALA A 35 -6.87 8.76 -6.68
C ALA A 35 -6.27 10.16 -6.77
N GLN A 36 -6.03 10.63 -8.02
CA GLN A 36 -5.78 12.04 -8.31
C GLN A 36 -7.13 12.79 -8.51
N SER A 37 -7.06 14.09 -8.46
CA SER A 37 -8.25 14.96 -8.61
C SER A 37 -8.89 14.90 -10.01
N ASP A 38 -8.14 14.48 -11.02
CA ASP A 38 -8.60 14.29 -12.41
C ASP A 38 -9.25 12.91 -12.66
N GLY A 39 -9.34 12.08 -11.61
CA GLY A 39 -9.95 10.75 -11.67
C GLY A 39 -8.98 9.63 -12.05
N VAL A 40 -7.71 9.92 -12.29
CA VAL A 40 -6.68 8.89 -12.45
C VAL A 40 -6.45 8.19 -11.12
N VAL A 41 -6.39 6.85 -11.15
CA VAL A 41 -6.16 6.02 -9.97
C VAL A 41 -4.84 5.25 -10.13
N PHE A 42 -4.02 5.27 -9.07
CA PHE A 42 -2.82 4.43 -9.00
C PHE A 42 -3.02 3.30 -7.99
N VAL A 43 -2.49 2.13 -8.32
CA VAL A 43 -2.59 0.93 -7.49
C VAL A 43 -1.21 0.31 -7.33
N ALA A 44 -0.75 0.19 -6.09
CA ALA A 44 0.45 -0.60 -5.79
C ALA A 44 0.11 -2.08 -5.76
N ASP A 45 0.89 -2.88 -6.46
CA ASP A 45 0.71 -4.33 -6.51
C ASP A 45 1.93 -5.02 -5.92
N ARG A 46 1.74 -5.76 -4.84
CA ARG A 46 2.83 -6.41 -4.12
C ARG A 46 3.54 -7.49 -4.93
N ASN A 47 2.79 -8.24 -5.74
CA ASN A 47 3.32 -9.39 -6.47
C ASN A 47 3.73 -9.04 -7.92
N LEU A 48 3.29 -7.88 -8.38
CA LEU A 48 3.82 -7.20 -9.56
C LEU A 48 4.88 -6.23 -9.11
N PRO A 49 6.02 -6.33 -8.70
CA PRO A 49 6.77 -5.21 -8.13
C PRO A 49 6.61 -3.96 -9.01
N GLY A 50 5.78 -3.03 -8.54
CA GLY A 50 5.45 -1.82 -9.29
C GLY A 50 4.08 -1.22 -9.00
N ILE A 51 3.64 -0.39 -9.94
CA ILE A 51 2.42 0.41 -9.80
C ILE A 51 1.62 0.34 -11.10
N TRP A 52 0.32 0.14 -10.97
CA TRP A 52 -0.66 0.26 -12.04
C TRP A 52 -1.25 1.67 -12.09
N LYS A 53 -1.66 2.10 -13.29
CA LYS A 53 -2.51 3.26 -13.54
C LYS A 53 -3.85 2.78 -14.08
N ILE A 54 -4.94 3.33 -13.54
CA ILE A 54 -6.30 3.17 -14.06
C ILE A 54 -6.78 4.53 -14.54
N GLU A 55 -7.18 4.60 -15.79
CA GLU A 55 -7.65 5.81 -16.44
C GLU A 55 -8.80 5.42 -17.37
N ASN A 56 -9.94 6.12 -17.28
CA ASN A 56 -11.15 5.79 -18.06
C ASN A 56 -11.57 4.32 -17.95
N GLY A 57 -11.43 3.71 -16.77
CA GLY A 57 -11.76 2.30 -16.52
C GLY A 57 -10.78 1.29 -17.11
N GLN A 58 -9.67 1.73 -17.71
CA GLN A 58 -8.64 0.87 -18.29
C GLN A 58 -7.41 0.83 -17.38
N LYS A 59 -6.92 -0.37 -17.06
CA LYS A 59 -5.68 -0.55 -16.31
C LYS A 59 -4.48 -0.71 -17.24
N SER A 60 -3.37 -0.10 -16.88
CA SER A 60 -2.07 -0.23 -17.54
C SER A 60 -0.95 -0.21 -16.50
N VAL A 61 0.20 -0.77 -16.82
CA VAL A 61 1.37 -0.66 -15.94
C VAL A 61 1.92 0.76 -16.03
N TYR A 62 1.92 1.47 -14.90
CA TYR A 62 2.53 2.80 -14.80
C TYR A 62 4.04 2.70 -14.58
N PHE A 63 4.46 1.85 -13.64
CA PHE A 63 5.86 1.60 -13.35
C PHE A 63 6.07 0.13 -13.03
N LEU A 64 6.96 -0.53 -13.76
CA LEU A 64 7.37 -1.91 -13.51
C LEU A 64 8.76 -1.91 -12.87
N ALA A 65 8.84 -2.30 -11.61
CA ALA A 65 10.10 -2.46 -10.91
C ALA A 65 10.77 -3.80 -11.23
N SER A 66 12.05 -3.89 -10.94
CA SER A 66 12.78 -5.17 -11.00
C SER A 66 12.41 -6.04 -9.80
N LYS A 67 12.34 -7.36 -10.01
CA LYS A 67 12.22 -8.35 -8.90
C LYS A 67 13.54 -8.55 -8.13
N LYS A 68 14.62 -7.88 -8.52
CA LYS A 68 15.89 -7.94 -7.80
C LYS A 68 15.76 -7.26 -6.44
N PHE A 69 16.29 -7.91 -5.42
CA PHE A 69 16.30 -7.39 -4.06
C PHE A 69 16.97 -6.01 -3.98
N ARG A 70 16.40 -5.10 -3.19
CA ARG A 70 16.86 -3.71 -3.01
C ARG A 70 16.88 -2.86 -4.28
N THR A 71 16.03 -3.14 -5.24
CA THR A 71 15.75 -2.20 -6.32
C THR A 71 14.56 -1.33 -5.96
N PRO A 72 14.50 -0.07 -6.44
CA PRO A 72 13.38 0.82 -6.17
C PRO A 72 12.03 0.20 -6.51
N LEU A 73 11.06 0.38 -5.63
CA LEU A 73 9.67 -0.05 -5.78
C LEU A 73 9.47 -1.58 -5.94
N ASN A 74 10.41 -2.35 -5.40
CA ASN A 74 10.31 -3.81 -5.37
C ASN A 74 9.23 -4.31 -4.40
N ALA A 75 8.93 -3.56 -3.34
CA ALA A 75 7.95 -3.91 -2.32
C ALA A 75 7.15 -2.69 -1.86
N VAL A 76 6.40 -2.10 -2.79
CA VAL A 76 5.53 -0.94 -2.50
C VAL A 76 4.44 -1.33 -1.51
N ARG A 77 4.28 -0.53 -0.44
CA ARG A 77 3.31 -0.76 0.63
C ARG A 77 2.19 0.26 0.65
N CYS A 78 2.49 1.50 0.31
CA CYS A 78 1.55 2.61 0.38
C CYS A 78 1.78 3.60 -0.74
N LEU A 79 0.73 4.34 -1.08
CA LEU A 79 0.71 5.41 -2.08
C LEU A 79 0.07 6.66 -1.47
N ALA A 80 0.48 7.82 -1.96
CA ALA A 80 -0.20 9.09 -1.72
C ALA A 80 -0.03 10.02 -2.94
N ILE A 81 -0.84 11.06 -3.02
CA ILE A 81 -0.63 12.17 -3.94
C ILE A 81 -0.17 13.37 -3.12
N ASP A 82 0.91 14.01 -3.55
CA ASP A 82 1.39 15.20 -2.86
C ASP A 82 0.60 16.46 -3.24
N HIS A 83 0.91 17.59 -2.57
CA HIS A 83 0.26 18.88 -2.78
C HIS A 83 0.45 19.45 -4.21
N GLN A 84 1.39 18.90 -5.00
CA GLN A 84 1.64 19.26 -6.39
C GLN A 84 1.01 18.27 -7.37
N GLY A 85 0.25 17.28 -6.88
CA GLY A 85 -0.35 16.23 -7.69
C GLY A 85 0.62 15.11 -8.09
N LYS A 86 1.83 15.06 -7.51
CA LYS A 86 2.80 14.00 -7.80
C LYS A 86 2.51 12.74 -6.99
N LEU A 87 2.73 11.59 -7.59
CA LEU A 87 2.61 10.31 -6.93
C LEU A 87 3.79 10.10 -5.96
N LEU A 88 3.45 9.71 -4.74
CA LEU A 88 4.38 9.20 -3.72
C LEU A 88 4.18 7.70 -3.54
N ALA A 89 5.27 6.97 -3.28
CA ALA A 89 5.24 5.54 -3.01
C ALA A 89 6.21 5.17 -1.88
N GLY A 90 5.71 4.49 -0.86
CA GLY A 90 6.54 3.93 0.21
C GLY A 90 6.96 2.49 -0.12
N ASP A 91 8.27 2.23 -0.13
CA ASP A 91 8.86 0.94 -0.47
C ASP A 91 9.64 0.34 0.70
N SER A 92 9.19 -0.83 1.17
CA SER A 92 9.84 -1.55 2.27
C SER A 92 11.13 -2.29 1.86
N SER A 93 11.35 -2.53 0.57
CA SER A 93 12.57 -3.20 0.09
C SER A 93 13.80 -2.31 0.17
N THR A 94 13.65 -1.05 -0.17
CA THR A 94 14.71 -0.04 -0.12
C THR A 94 14.65 0.83 1.14
N ARG A 95 13.58 0.70 1.95
CA ARG A 95 13.37 1.50 3.18
C ARG A 95 13.26 2.99 2.83
N GLU A 96 12.45 3.29 1.81
CA GLU A 96 12.44 4.60 1.14
C GLU A 96 11.01 5.06 0.83
N VAL A 97 10.83 6.36 0.79
CA VAL A 97 9.68 7.01 0.16
C VAL A 97 10.16 7.65 -1.13
N TYR A 98 9.51 7.32 -2.23
CA TYR A 98 9.80 7.87 -3.55
C TYR A 98 8.74 8.87 -3.98
N ARG A 99 9.15 9.93 -4.68
CA ARG A 99 8.29 10.81 -5.47
C ARG A 99 8.53 10.56 -6.96
N PHE A 100 7.47 10.43 -7.73
CA PHE A 100 7.59 10.35 -9.18
C PHE A 100 7.76 11.75 -9.78
N ASP A 101 8.76 11.91 -10.64
CA ASP A 101 8.98 13.11 -11.42
C ASP A 101 8.06 13.17 -12.66
N ASP A 102 8.19 14.25 -13.47
CA ASP A 102 7.39 14.45 -14.68
C ASP A 102 7.66 13.41 -15.78
N ALA A 103 8.80 12.74 -15.72
CA ALA A 103 9.14 11.65 -16.62
C ALA A 103 8.60 10.28 -16.14
N GLY A 104 7.91 10.24 -14.99
CA GLY A 104 7.41 9.02 -14.37
C GLY A 104 8.52 8.18 -13.72
N LEU A 105 9.63 8.81 -13.33
CA LEU A 105 10.74 8.12 -12.67
C LEU A 105 10.72 8.37 -11.15
N PRO A 106 10.93 7.33 -10.32
CA PRO A 106 10.91 7.46 -8.87
C PRO A 106 12.20 8.12 -8.35
N GLN A 107 12.06 9.23 -7.64
CA GLN A 107 13.14 9.97 -6.98
C GLN A 107 13.08 9.71 -5.47
N PRO A 108 14.18 9.28 -4.81
CA PRO A 108 14.17 8.99 -3.39
C PRO A 108 14.08 10.27 -2.55
N LEU A 109 13.28 10.24 -1.48
CA LEU A 109 13.09 11.38 -0.56
C LEU A 109 13.74 11.18 0.80
N THR A 110 13.87 9.95 1.29
CA THR A 110 14.18 9.66 2.70
C THR A 110 15.55 9.04 2.93
N LYS A 111 16.33 8.82 1.89
CA LYS A 111 17.71 8.27 1.95
C LYS A 111 17.82 6.96 2.74
N GLY A 112 16.76 6.14 2.73
CA GLY A 112 16.73 4.85 3.42
C GLY A 112 16.54 4.94 4.93
N TRP A 113 16.07 6.06 5.47
CA TRP A 113 15.83 6.23 6.92
C TRP A 113 14.53 5.60 7.42
N ILE A 114 13.62 5.25 6.53
CA ILE A 114 12.33 4.64 6.89
C ILE A 114 12.50 3.13 6.98
N GLY A 115 11.87 2.49 7.97
CA GLY A 115 11.85 1.05 8.09
C GLY A 115 10.86 0.41 7.11
N ILE A 116 9.62 0.19 7.53
CA ILE A 116 8.53 -0.33 6.70
C ILE A 116 7.46 0.75 6.58
N PRO A 117 7.45 1.54 5.49
CA PRO A 117 6.44 2.56 5.26
C PRO A 117 5.07 1.92 4.96
N MET A 118 4.12 2.00 5.89
CA MET A 118 2.80 1.40 5.77
C MET A 118 1.74 2.36 5.26
N ALA A 119 1.90 3.65 5.55
CA ALA A 119 1.00 4.70 5.06
C ALA A 119 1.74 6.02 4.89
N LEU A 120 1.20 6.86 4.03
CA LEU A 120 1.64 8.22 3.77
C LEU A 120 0.43 9.16 3.94
N ALA A 121 0.66 10.33 4.53
CA ALA A 121 -0.28 11.42 4.54
C ALA A 121 0.45 12.73 4.19
N VAL A 122 -0.17 13.58 3.40
CA VAL A 122 0.42 14.85 2.95
C VAL A 122 -0.44 16.00 3.41
N ALA A 123 0.16 16.92 4.14
CA ALA A 123 -0.50 18.13 4.60
C ALA A 123 -0.60 19.18 3.48
N SER A 124 -1.45 20.17 3.66
CA SER A 124 -1.68 21.24 2.69
C SER A 124 -0.44 22.09 2.40
N ASP A 125 0.49 22.20 3.36
CA ASP A 125 1.79 22.84 3.20
C ASP A 125 2.83 21.95 2.51
N GLY A 126 2.45 20.71 2.12
CA GLY A 126 3.30 19.74 1.49
C GLY A 126 4.10 18.85 2.46
N THR A 127 4.02 19.08 3.76
CA THR A 127 4.65 18.20 4.76
C THR A 127 4.16 16.76 4.58
N ILE A 128 5.09 15.81 4.55
CA ILE A 128 4.80 14.38 4.37
C ILE A 128 4.97 13.68 5.71
N TYR A 129 3.95 12.91 6.10
CA TYR A 129 3.99 12.00 7.24
C TYR A 129 4.04 10.56 6.76
N THR A 130 4.86 9.73 7.42
CA THR A 130 5.02 8.31 7.10
C THR A 130 4.84 7.47 8.34
N ALA A 131 3.91 6.51 8.30
CA ALA A 131 3.78 5.48 9.32
C ALA A 131 4.83 4.39 9.09
N ASP A 132 5.68 4.18 10.09
CA ASP A 132 6.74 3.18 10.06
C ASP A 132 6.40 2.02 11.00
N LEU A 133 6.04 0.88 10.41
CA LEU A 133 5.65 -0.31 11.17
C LEU A 133 6.84 -0.96 11.88
N GLU A 134 8.04 -0.93 11.30
CA GLU A 134 9.23 -1.56 11.87
C GLU A 134 9.77 -0.78 13.07
N LEU A 135 9.80 0.55 12.93
CA LEU A 135 10.37 1.43 13.97
C LEU A 135 9.33 1.96 14.95
N HIS A 136 8.04 1.60 14.78
CA HIS A 136 6.93 1.97 15.67
C HIS A 136 6.80 3.48 15.87
N ARG A 137 6.83 4.25 14.75
CA ARG A 137 6.76 5.72 14.80
C ARG A 137 6.16 6.33 13.57
N ILE A 138 5.85 7.59 13.71
CA ILE A 138 5.48 8.46 12.61
C ILE A 138 6.65 9.37 12.32
N TRP A 139 7.10 9.38 11.08
CA TRP A 139 8.10 10.29 10.57
C TRP A 139 7.45 11.51 9.92
N LYS A 140 8.12 12.65 10.03
CA LYS A 140 7.75 13.91 9.38
C LYS A 140 8.90 14.37 8.52
N MET A 141 8.60 14.80 7.28
CA MET A 141 9.59 15.35 6.35
C MET A 141 9.00 16.54 5.58
N PRO A 142 9.83 17.52 5.17
CA PRO A 142 9.38 18.65 4.37
C PRO A 142 8.97 18.22 2.96
N ALA A 143 8.19 19.07 2.28
CA ALA A 143 7.69 18.80 0.93
C ALA A 143 8.78 18.48 -0.08
N GLU A 144 9.90 19.18 -0.01
CA GLU A 144 11.02 19.04 -0.97
C GLU A 144 11.78 17.73 -0.81
N GLY A 145 11.60 17.03 0.32
CA GLY A 145 12.47 15.91 0.68
C GLY A 145 13.89 16.40 1.01
N ALA A 146 14.90 15.62 0.66
CA ALA A 146 16.32 15.94 0.80
C ALA A 146 16.85 16.10 2.26
N ALA A 147 16.01 16.38 3.24
CA ALA A 147 16.33 16.36 4.66
C ALA A 147 16.10 14.97 5.28
N GLU A 148 16.80 14.66 6.34
CA GLU A 148 16.51 13.47 7.15
C GLU A 148 15.11 13.60 7.74
N PRO A 149 14.28 12.53 7.68
CA PRO A 149 12.99 12.51 8.36
C PRO A 149 13.19 12.73 9.87
N THR A 150 12.32 13.53 10.48
CA THR A 150 12.30 13.74 11.92
C THR A 150 11.22 12.90 12.57
N GLU A 151 11.47 12.37 13.76
CA GLU A 151 10.45 11.70 14.56
C GLU A 151 9.35 12.70 14.94
N PHE A 152 8.11 12.38 14.60
CA PHE A 152 6.94 13.21 14.93
C PHE A 152 6.17 12.64 16.14
N ALA A 153 5.98 11.32 16.16
CA ALA A 153 5.30 10.63 17.24
C ALA A 153 5.75 9.16 17.34
N VAL A 154 5.72 8.61 18.55
CA VAL A 154 5.93 7.17 18.77
C VAL A 154 4.57 6.49 18.91
N ILE A 155 4.26 5.61 17.98
CA ILE A 155 2.99 4.87 17.92
C ILE A 155 3.28 3.41 17.60
N ASN A 156 2.74 2.52 18.43
CA ASN A 156 2.93 1.09 18.24
C ASN A 156 2.18 0.56 17.03
N SER A 157 2.86 -0.16 16.16
CA SER A 157 2.29 -0.85 14.98
C SER A 157 1.38 0.03 14.11
N PRO A 158 1.80 1.24 13.69
CA PRO A 158 1.00 2.13 12.88
C PRO A 158 0.82 1.54 11.48
N ARG A 159 -0.40 1.66 10.93
CA ARG A 159 -0.75 1.10 9.62
C ARG A 159 -1.36 2.09 8.65
N GLY A 160 -2.32 2.87 9.09
CA GLY A 160 -3.02 3.85 8.27
C GLY A 160 -2.84 5.25 8.79
N LEU A 161 -2.81 6.23 7.88
CA LEU A 161 -2.72 7.66 8.20
C LEU A 161 -3.76 8.44 7.42
N THR A 162 -4.35 9.44 8.07
CA THR A 162 -5.14 10.48 7.43
C THR A 162 -5.01 11.78 8.21
N LEU A 163 -5.17 12.92 7.52
CA LEU A 163 -5.14 14.25 8.14
C LEU A 163 -6.54 14.83 8.20
N ASP A 164 -6.80 15.63 9.23
CA ASP A 164 -7.97 16.49 9.25
C ASP A 164 -7.64 17.93 8.77
N PRO A 165 -8.65 18.76 8.51
CA PRO A 165 -8.43 20.15 8.05
C PRO A 165 -7.64 21.01 9.04
N ASP A 166 -7.63 20.67 10.31
CA ASP A 166 -6.88 21.38 11.36
C ASP A 166 -5.41 20.96 11.43
N GLY A 167 -4.97 20.02 10.58
CA GLY A 167 -3.63 19.48 10.53
C GLY A 167 -3.33 18.44 11.60
N ASN A 168 -4.33 17.90 12.28
CA ASN A 168 -4.13 16.78 13.17
C ASN A 168 -3.99 15.48 12.36
N LEU A 169 -3.05 14.64 12.75
CA LEU A 169 -2.83 13.35 12.11
C LEU A 169 -3.61 12.25 12.86
N TRP A 170 -4.43 11.51 12.13
CA TRP A 170 -5.17 10.37 12.64
C TRP A 170 -4.44 9.09 12.23
N VAL A 171 -4.11 8.28 13.21
CA VAL A 171 -3.28 7.09 13.04
C VAL A 171 -4.07 5.86 13.41
N LEU A 172 -4.20 4.95 12.45
CA LEU A 172 -4.73 3.61 12.67
C LEU A 172 -3.60 2.68 13.09
N SER A 173 -3.81 1.94 14.19
CA SER A 173 -2.84 1.00 14.76
C SER A 173 -3.45 -0.39 14.92
N THR A 174 -2.63 -1.42 14.78
CA THR A 174 -3.02 -2.80 15.15
C THR A 174 -2.63 -3.16 16.59
N SER A 175 -1.94 -2.27 17.29
CA SER A 175 -1.57 -2.49 18.68
C SER A 175 -2.78 -2.35 19.62
N SER A 176 -2.86 -3.24 20.58
CA SER A 176 -3.88 -3.20 21.62
C SER A 176 -3.52 -2.28 22.79
N LYS A 177 -2.29 -1.79 22.85
CA LYS A 177 -1.76 -1.12 24.04
C LYS A 177 -2.33 0.29 24.25
N ASP A 178 -2.45 1.07 23.17
CA ASP A 178 -2.73 2.50 23.24
C ASP A 178 -4.04 2.88 22.50
N GLY A 179 -4.83 1.87 22.12
CA GLY A 179 -6.05 2.00 21.30
C GLY A 179 -5.76 1.93 19.80
N GLN A 180 -6.80 1.65 19.02
CA GLN A 180 -6.63 1.38 17.59
C GLN A 180 -6.72 2.62 16.70
N ILE A 181 -7.33 3.71 17.16
CA ILE A 181 -7.27 5.03 16.49
C ILE A 181 -6.76 6.07 17.48
N GLN A 182 -5.70 6.75 17.08
CA GLN A 182 -5.06 7.80 17.84
C GLN A 182 -5.02 9.09 17.01
N LYS A 183 -5.20 10.23 17.66
CA LYS A 183 -5.05 11.56 17.09
C LYS A 183 -3.74 12.15 17.58
N VAL A 184 -2.90 12.58 16.66
CA VAL A 184 -1.65 13.30 16.96
C VAL A 184 -1.83 14.76 16.58
N LEU A 185 -1.72 15.64 17.55
CA LEU A 185 -1.82 17.08 17.35
C LEU A 185 -0.57 17.63 16.65
N PRO A 186 -0.62 18.84 16.05
CA PRO A 186 0.53 19.42 15.36
C PRO A 186 1.79 19.60 16.25
N ASP A 187 1.62 19.68 17.56
CA ASP A 187 2.70 19.73 18.56
C ASP A 187 3.26 18.34 18.95
N GLY A 188 2.73 17.27 18.37
CA GLY A 188 3.12 15.89 18.64
C GLY A 188 2.39 15.22 19.81
N LYS A 189 1.48 15.92 20.51
CA LYS A 189 0.69 15.32 21.59
C LYS A 189 -0.26 14.27 21.04
N ILE A 190 -0.31 13.08 21.67
CA ILE A 190 -1.12 11.94 21.27
C ILE A 190 -2.37 11.84 22.15
N GLU A 191 -3.53 11.67 21.51
CA GLU A 191 -4.82 11.44 22.14
C GLU A 191 -5.41 10.12 21.63
N SER A 192 -5.75 9.20 22.52
CA SER A 192 -6.43 7.96 22.14
C SER A 192 -7.91 8.23 21.89
N VAL A 193 -8.40 7.92 20.69
CA VAL A 193 -9.77 8.15 20.25
C VAL A 193 -10.61 6.87 20.43
N ILE A 194 -10.12 5.74 19.89
CA ILE A 194 -10.74 4.43 20.09
C ILE A 194 -9.80 3.61 20.96
N LYS A 195 -10.18 3.50 22.22
CA LYS A 195 -9.40 2.75 23.22
C LYS A 195 -9.65 1.26 23.18
N ASP A 196 -10.85 0.87 22.75
CA ASP A 196 -11.24 -0.52 22.57
C ASP A 196 -10.64 -1.09 21.28
N HIS A 197 -10.83 -2.40 21.07
CA HIS A 197 -10.30 -3.13 19.92
C HIS A 197 -11.42 -3.69 19.04
N PRO A 198 -12.23 -2.81 18.40
CA PRO A 198 -13.31 -3.25 17.55
C PRO A 198 -12.82 -3.88 16.24
N PHE A 199 -11.62 -3.56 15.80
CA PHE A 199 -11.05 -4.04 14.55
C PHE A 199 -10.15 -5.25 14.79
N ASN A 200 -10.22 -6.23 13.89
CA ASN A 200 -9.44 -7.47 13.99
C ASN A 200 -8.05 -7.32 13.33
N LEU A 201 -8.03 -7.03 12.01
CA LEU A 201 -6.80 -6.72 11.28
C LEU A 201 -7.01 -5.48 10.39
N PRO A 202 -7.07 -4.29 10.99
CA PRO A 202 -7.28 -3.06 10.25
C PRO A 202 -6.03 -2.70 9.43
N HIS A 203 -6.24 -2.16 8.21
CA HIS A 203 -5.15 -1.84 7.30
C HIS A 203 -5.04 -0.37 6.95
N ASN A 204 -6.12 0.28 6.60
CA ASN A 204 -6.08 1.66 6.15
C ASN A 204 -7.26 2.47 6.72
N ILE A 205 -7.10 3.78 6.78
CA ILE A 205 -8.08 4.72 7.31
C ILE A 205 -8.23 5.93 6.38
N VAL A 206 -9.46 6.36 6.18
CA VAL A 206 -9.81 7.62 5.54
C VAL A 206 -10.71 8.38 6.49
N ARG A 207 -10.47 9.68 6.65
CA ARG A 207 -11.34 10.61 7.41
C ARG A 207 -11.96 11.61 6.44
N LEU A 208 -13.27 11.81 6.57
CA LEU A 208 -14.01 12.82 5.84
C LEU A 208 -14.01 14.15 6.62
N ASP A 209 -14.42 15.23 5.93
CA ASP A 209 -14.43 16.58 6.49
C ASP A 209 -15.42 16.74 7.65
N ASP A 210 -16.50 15.95 7.67
CA ASP A 210 -17.50 15.90 8.76
C ASP A 210 -17.02 15.12 10.00
N GLY A 211 -15.81 14.57 9.96
CA GLY A 211 -15.22 13.78 11.03
C GLY A 211 -15.50 12.29 10.96
N THR A 212 -16.36 11.84 10.06
CA THR A 212 -16.58 10.41 9.80
C THR A 212 -15.29 9.75 9.31
N MET A 213 -14.98 8.57 9.82
CA MET A 213 -13.84 7.78 9.37
C MET A 213 -14.29 6.45 8.79
N PHE A 214 -13.52 5.93 7.84
CA PHE A 214 -13.68 4.59 7.30
C PHE A 214 -12.40 3.81 7.47
N VAL A 215 -12.52 2.52 7.81
CA VAL A 215 -11.40 1.62 8.08
C VAL A 215 -11.61 0.31 7.34
N THR A 216 -10.64 -0.13 6.55
CA THR A 216 -10.63 -1.48 5.97
C THR A 216 -10.14 -2.47 6.99
N ASP A 217 -10.85 -3.59 7.13
CA ASP A 217 -10.48 -4.69 8.02
C ASP A 217 -10.44 -6.01 7.24
N ASN A 218 -9.24 -6.54 7.13
CA ASN A 218 -8.96 -7.71 6.31
C ASN A 218 -9.62 -8.99 6.87
N TYR A 219 -9.57 -9.20 8.18
CA TYR A 219 -10.10 -10.42 8.81
C TYR A 219 -11.61 -10.35 9.13
N GLU A 220 -12.14 -9.13 9.23
CA GLU A 220 -13.58 -8.93 9.39
C GLU A 220 -14.32 -8.86 8.05
N HIS A 221 -13.59 -8.97 6.92
CA HIS A 221 -14.13 -8.92 5.55
C HIS A 221 -15.03 -7.71 5.33
N CYS A 222 -14.64 -6.53 5.82
CA CYS A 222 -15.51 -5.36 5.84
C CYS A 222 -14.77 -4.03 5.70
N VAL A 223 -15.54 -3.00 5.42
CA VAL A 223 -15.18 -1.60 5.68
C VAL A 223 -16.02 -1.15 6.87
N TRP A 224 -15.36 -0.68 7.91
CA TRP A 224 -15.98 -0.05 9.06
C TRP A 224 -16.25 1.43 8.77
N LYS A 225 -17.33 1.96 9.34
CA LYS A 225 -17.57 3.38 9.51
C LYS A 225 -17.45 3.72 10.99
N VAL A 226 -16.70 4.76 11.28
CA VAL A 226 -16.55 5.31 12.63
C VAL A 226 -17.12 6.71 12.61
N SER A 227 -18.15 6.94 13.39
CA SER A 227 -18.76 8.27 13.52
C SER A 227 -17.82 9.27 14.19
N SER A 228 -18.10 10.55 14.06
CA SER A 228 -17.28 11.63 14.64
C SER A 228 -17.15 11.56 16.17
N ASP A 229 -18.11 10.88 16.85
CA ASP A 229 -18.07 10.59 18.29
C ASP A 229 -17.31 9.28 18.63
N GLY A 230 -16.67 8.65 17.64
CA GLY A 230 -15.79 7.50 17.84
C GLY A 230 -16.50 6.15 17.88
N LYS A 231 -17.77 6.03 17.45
CA LYS A 231 -18.49 4.76 17.47
C LYS A 231 -18.29 3.99 16.16
N PRO A 232 -17.72 2.77 16.18
CA PRO A 232 -17.55 1.94 15.01
C PRO A 232 -18.81 1.12 14.70
N GLU A 233 -19.16 1.04 13.42
CA GLU A 233 -20.16 0.13 12.87
C GLU A 233 -19.67 -0.49 11.56
N LYS A 234 -20.06 -1.73 11.23
CA LYS A 234 -19.77 -2.30 9.92
C LYS A 234 -20.57 -1.57 8.85
N PHE A 235 -19.90 -0.86 7.95
CA PHE A 235 -20.54 -0.11 6.88
C PHE A 235 -20.94 -1.02 5.73
N VAL A 236 -20.01 -1.82 5.20
CA VAL A 236 -20.25 -2.91 4.25
C VAL A 236 -19.44 -4.11 4.69
N SER A 237 -19.99 -5.33 4.54
CA SER A 237 -19.31 -6.55 4.96
C SER A 237 -19.76 -7.76 4.16
N GLY A 238 -18.86 -8.75 4.02
CA GLY A 238 -19.09 -9.97 3.26
C GLY A 238 -19.04 -9.75 1.76
N ALA A 239 -19.45 -10.76 0.99
CA ALA A 239 -19.39 -10.69 -0.47
C ALA A 239 -20.05 -9.44 -1.05
N PRO A 240 -19.42 -8.80 -2.07
CA PRO A 240 -18.25 -9.27 -2.82
C PRO A 240 -16.88 -8.97 -2.17
N LEU A 241 -16.80 -8.29 -1.00
CA LEU A 241 -15.54 -8.11 -0.28
C LEU A 241 -15.07 -9.44 0.31
N ASP A 242 -13.76 -9.69 0.15
CA ASP A 242 -13.13 -10.84 0.80
C ASP A 242 -12.09 -10.36 1.83
N ARG A 243 -11.03 -9.67 1.42
CA ARG A 243 -9.97 -9.18 2.33
C ARG A 243 -9.54 -7.76 1.97
N PRO A 244 -10.40 -6.76 2.21
CA PRO A 244 -10.10 -5.38 1.83
C PRO A 244 -8.90 -4.84 2.62
N VAL A 245 -8.01 -4.15 1.92
CA VAL A 245 -6.76 -3.60 2.47
C VAL A 245 -6.59 -2.13 2.14
N GLY A 246 -6.47 -1.79 0.85
CA GLY A 246 -6.28 -0.40 0.43
C GLY A 246 -7.57 0.40 0.52
N LEU A 247 -7.47 1.66 0.91
CA LEU A 247 -8.60 2.58 1.02
C LEU A 247 -8.15 3.99 0.68
N CYS A 248 -8.88 4.70 -0.17
CA CYS A 248 -8.70 6.13 -0.35
C CYS A 248 -10.02 6.83 -0.71
N ARG A 249 -10.07 8.14 -0.51
CA ARG A 249 -11.18 8.99 -0.95
C ARG A 249 -11.08 9.26 -2.46
N SER A 250 -12.21 9.25 -3.16
CA SER A 250 -12.35 9.62 -4.56
C SER A 250 -13.66 10.39 -4.76
N GLY A 251 -13.60 11.71 -4.65
CA GLY A 251 -14.79 12.56 -4.60
C GLY A 251 -15.66 12.24 -3.38
N GLU A 252 -16.93 11.94 -3.62
CA GLU A 252 -17.89 11.50 -2.59
C GLU A 252 -17.76 10.00 -2.24
N ASN A 253 -17.04 9.23 -3.08
CA ASN A 253 -16.90 7.80 -2.94
C ASN A 253 -15.58 7.42 -2.28
N LEU A 254 -15.46 6.14 -1.93
CA LEU A 254 -14.22 5.51 -1.50
C LEU A 254 -13.77 4.49 -2.56
N LEU A 255 -12.47 4.40 -2.78
CA LEU A 255 -11.86 3.28 -3.48
C LEU A 255 -11.39 2.26 -2.46
N VAL A 256 -11.72 1.00 -2.70
CA VAL A 256 -11.33 -0.13 -1.85
C VAL A 256 -10.53 -1.12 -2.69
N ALA A 257 -9.30 -1.39 -2.31
CA ALA A 257 -8.50 -2.45 -2.93
C ALA A 257 -8.63 -3.74 -2.12
N ASP A 258 -9.08 -4.79 -2.80
CA ASP A 258 -9.17 -6.14 -2.24
C ASP A 258 -8.19 -7.05 -2.98
N PRO A 259 -7.02 -7.31 -2.39
CA PRO A 259 -5.97 -8.07 -3.05
C PRO A 259 -6.30 -9.54 -3.24
N HIS A 260 -7.13 -10.13 -2.39
CA HIS A 260 -7.41 -11.56 -2.44
C HIS A 260 -8.27 -11.93 -3.64
N ILE A 261 -9.19 -11.06 -4.02
CA ILE A 261 -10.02 -11.21 -5.23
C ILE A 261 -9.54 -10.32 -6.39
N ARG A 262 -8.37 -9.71 -6.26
CA ARG A 262 -7.70 -8.89 -7.28
C ARG A 262 -8.60 -7.80 -7.87
N THR A 263 -9.34 -7.11 -6.99
CA THR A 263 -10.38 -6.15 -7.40
C THR A 263 -10.20 -4.80 -6.72
N ILE A 264 -10.42 -3.74 -7.48
CA ILE A 264 -10.62 -2.39 -6.96
C ILE A 264 -12.10 -2.07 -7.06
N PHE A 265 -12.71 -1.73 -5.94
CA PHE A 265 -14.11 -1.29 -5.85
C PHE A 265 -14.22 0.21 -5.71
N LEU A 266 -15.30 0.74 -6.23
CA LEU A 266 -15.86 2.03 -5.86
C LEU A 266 -16.99 1.79 -4.86
N LEU A 267 -16.86 2.35 -3.66
CA LEU A 267 -17.85 2.26 -2.58
C LEU A 267 -18.54 3.62 -2.42
N ALA A 268 -19.81 3.66 -2.74
CA ALA A 268 -20.63 4.86 -2.65
C ALA A 268 -21.16 5.11 -1.21
N PRO A 269 -21.59 6.34 -0.90
CA PRO A 269 -22.17 6.69 0.42
C PRO A 269 -23.42 5.89 0.79
N ASP A 270 -24.17 5.40 -0.18
CA ASP A 270 -25.34 4.53 -0.02
C ASP A 270 -25.01 3.05 0.20
N LYS A 271 -23.73 2.74 0.40
CA LYS A 271 -23.16 1.39 0.57
C LYS A 271 -23.07 0.55 -0.71
N THR A 272 -23.39 1.11 -1.87
CA THR A 272 -23.26 0.41 -3.15
C THR A 272 -21.78 0.17 -3.46
N LEU A 273 -21.41 -1.10 -3.69
CA LEU A 273 -20.10 -1.51 -4.17
C LEU A 273 -20.17 -1.79 -5.67
N THR A 274 -19.37 -1.05 -6.45
CA THR A 274 -19.23 -1.25 -7.89
C THR A 274 -17.79 -1.65 -8.21
N VAL A 275 -17.61 -2.65 -9.05
CA VAL A 275 -16.27 -3.03 -9.54
C VAL A 275 -15.77 -1.91 -10.45
N LEU A 276 -14.67 -1.27 -10.08
CA LEU A 276 -13.98 -0.31 -10.94
C LEU A 276 -13.11 -1.05 -11.96
N VAL A 277 -12.26 -1.94 -11.49
CA VAL A 277 -11.40 -2.82 -12.30
C VAL A 277 -11.13 -4.10 -11.50
N SER A 278 -11.10 -5.23 -12.19
CA SER A 278 -10.74 -6.52 -11.61
C SER A 278 -9.76 -7.29 -12.50
N SER A 279 -9.20 -8.34 -11.95
CA SER A 279 -8.42 -9.34 -12.67
C SER A 279 -8.90 -10.74 -12.31
N PRO A 280 -8.83 -11.71 -13.22
CA PRO A 280 -9.19 -13.07 -12.93
C PRO A 280 -8.40 -13.61 -11.72
N VAL A 281 -9.08 -14.27 -10.80
CA VAL A 281 -8.43 -15.05 -9.76
C VAL A 281 -8.30 -16.45 -10.34
N ASP A 282 -7.06 -16.94 -10.44
CA ASP A 282 -6.86 -18.34 -10.83
C ASP A 282 -7.65 -19.22 -9.86
N PRO A 283 -8.48 -20.17 -10.34
CA PRO A 283 -9.12 -21.08 -9.42
C PRO A 283 -8.02 -21.72 -8.58
N VAL A 284 -8.02 -21.43 -7.28
CA VAL A 284 -7.10 -22.05 -6.33
C VAL A 284 -7.23 -23.54 -6.58
N ALA A 285 -6.14 -24.20 -7.03
CA ALA A 285 -6.08 -25.64 -7.04
C ALA A 285 -6.51 -26.04 -5.63
N THR A 286 -7.69 -26.61 -5.51
CA THR A 286 -8.26 -27.05 -4.23
C THR A 286 -7.15 -27.80 -3.54
N ALA A 287 -6.67 -27.25 -2.43
CA ALA A 287 -5.58 -27.87 -1.68
C ALA A 287 -5.95 -29.33 -1.51
N ALA A 288 -5.09 -30.22 -2.01
CA ALA A 288 -5.28 -31.63 -1.82
C ALA A 288 -5.57 -31.85 -0.33
N PRO A 289 -6.58 -32.64 0.05
CA PRO A 289 -6.90 -32.85 1.44
C PRO A 289 -5.62 -33.24 2.17
N VAL A 290 -5.30 -32.51 3.24
CA VAL A 290 -4.18 -32.83 4.12
C VAL A 290 -4.39 -34.27 4.54
N PRO A 291 -3.45 -35.21 4.27
CA PRO A 291 -3.59 -36.58 4.70
C PRO A 291 -3.79 -36.56 6.22
N GLU A 292 -4.87 -37.19 6.69
CA GLU A 292 -5.14 -37.35 8.11
C GLU A 292 -3.89 -37.87 8.80
N ALA A 293 -3.46 -37.19 9.85
CA ALA A 293 -2.32 -37.61 10.65
C ALA A 293 -2.60 -39.02 11.17
N GLY A 294 -1.86 -39.98 10.63
CA GLY A 294 -1.98 -41.37 11.05
C GLY A 294 -1.80 -41.47 12.55
N THR A 295 -2.68 -42.24 13.17
CA THR A 295 -2.66 -42.59 14.60
C THR A 295 -1.25 -43.02 15.01
N PRO A 296 -0.64 -42.47 16.06
CA PRO A 296 0.68 -42.90 16.50
C PRO A 296 0.65 -44.35 16.94
N PRO A 297 1.69 -45.16 16.63
CA PRO A 297 1.74 -46.57 17.02
C PRO A 297 1.72 -46.69 18.53
N THR A 298 0.84 -47.54 19.04
CA THR A 298 0.78 -47.95 20.45
C THR A 298 2.09 -48.56 20.88
N ALA A 299 2.67 -48.03 21.96
CA ALA A 299 3.90 -48.57 22.56
C ALA A 299 3.64 -50.01 23.09
N PRO A 300 4.62 -50.92 22.94
CA PRO A 300 4.48 -52.28 23.47
C PRO A 300 4.49 -52.25 25.00
N ALA A 301 3.53 -52.97 25.58
CA ALA A 301 3.44 -53.19 27.03
C ALA A 301 4.66 -53.97 27.53
N LYS A 302 5.24 -53.51 28.62
CA LYS A 302 6.22 -54.29 29.39
C LYS A 302 5.55 -55.20 30.36
#